data_d49819341c9e606e49129f5b2e31505c
#
_entry.id   d49819341c9e606e49129f5b2e31505c
#
_cell.length_a   1.000
_cell.length_b   1.000
_cell.length_c   1.000
_cell.angle_alpha   90.00
_cell.angle_beta   90.00
_cell.angle_gamma   90.00
#
_symmetry.space_group_name_H-M   'P 1'
#
loop_
_entity.id
_entity.type
_entity.pdbx_description
1 polymer ?
#
loop_
_entity_poly.entity_id
_entity_poly.type
_entity_poly.pdbx_seq_one_letter_code
_entity_poly.pdbx_strand_id
1 'polypeptide(L)'
;MNSDSERPAVTELRLSAFKAHRGVVLPLGPLTLLSGGSGSGKSSALQAYEILARLGSGQSLARAVRDVAGGPSACVPAGARPDDQGRRGFRIGCTVSGPAGPVSLDLAVQAEPELRIVGERLTGGGETLLTTALTDPDRPAVQAAWHTAGATPVTRAPLPDDRLGTSLLPLRVAGKTAGQRLVLAAAEQVVVALRSAFVCDPRPEVMRGTGGARAAGGAGLPGAAGATGATGAMGSAGGAGGSAGRGSGVRGGRGKGAGKAREGHDEGRLRSSCDNLPAVLARTSQECARRHAVLVAAVREACVGPVDGLRAVPRQAGVTGAGAAGSGARESGVTGVAGATGSGATGAGVTASRMTASGATGAGAAAAVPAAGRGGTAGAQSGGGLGEAGVQVVLDRGVLGEMPVEQLGDGELRFLALALVLLTGPGVLAMDPAGEIPSAHQQMTVMADGMDRCMDRRQARELVSLAVRMAERGHVRLLGTVRDPSVAEGLPGVQVLHLGA
;
A
#
# COMPACT_ATOMS: atom_id res chain seq x y z
N MET A 1 30.55 8.76 5.20
CA MET A 1 29.58 9.67 4.62
C MET A 1 28.36 8.83 4.28
N ASN A 2 27.25 9.07 4.97
CA ASN A 2 26.08 8.17 4.93
C ASN A 2 25.35 8.34 3.60
N SER A 3 25.23 7.26 2.84
CA SER A 3 24.41 7.16 1.63
C SER A 3 22.91 7.41 1.86
N ASP A 4 22.48 7.57 3.12
CA ASP A 4 21.10 7.90 3.49
C ASP A 4 20.71 9.35 3.15
N SER A 5 21.68 10.26 2.94
CA SER A 5 21.39 11.68 2.63
C SER A 5 20.96 11.92 1.18
N GLU A 6 21.06 10.93 0.32
CA GLU A 6 20.73 11.10 -1.10
C GLU A 6 19.28 10.72 -1.47
N ARG A 7 18.58 9.98 -0.60
CA ARG A 7 17.22 9.52 -0.87
C ARG A 7 16.19 10.33 -0.10
N PRO A 8 15.23 10.97 -0.78
CA PRO A 8 14.17 11.71 -0.11
C PRO A 8 13.34 10.83 0.82
N ALA A 9 13.23 11.22 2.08
CA ALA A 9 12.48 10.51 3.09
C ALA A 9 11.78 11.48 4.07
N VAL A 10 10.55 11.16 4.47
CA VAL A 10 9.84 11.88 5.52
C VAL A 10 10.52 11.55 6.86
N THR A 11 11.04 12.58 7.54
CA THR A 11 11.72 12.44 8.82
C THR A 11 10.95 13.02 10.00
N GLU A 12 9.84 13.70 9.71
CA GLU A 12 8.96 14.26 10.73
C GLU A 12 7.55 14.38 10.19
N LEU A 13 6.56 14.02 11.01
CA LEU A 13 5.14 14.23 10.72
C LEU A 13 4.57 15.22 11.75
N ARG A 14 3.93 16.28 11.28
CA ARG A 14 3.29 17.30 12.12
C ARG A 14 1.77 17.21 12.04
N LEU A 15 1.14 17.04 13.20
CA LEU A 15 -0.29 16.94 13.40
C LEU A 15 -0.75 18.15 14.22
N SER A 16 -0.69 19.34 13.61
CA SER A 16 -0.97 20.60 14.30
C SER A 16 -2.44 20.67 14.76
N ALA A 17 -3.35 20.14 13.92
CA ALA A 17 -4.77 20.04 14.26
C ALA A 17 -5.38 18.92 13.39
N PHE A 18 -5.41 17.68 13.84
CA PHE A 18 -5.96 16.55 13.08
C PHE A 18 -6.56 15.50 14.00
N LYS A 19 -7.86 15.23 13.89
CA LYS A 19 -8.60 14.27 14.73
C LYS A 19 -8.33 14.47 16.22
N ALA A 20 -7.70 13.50 16.89
CA ALA A 20 -7.34 13.61 18.31
C ALA A 20 -6.09 14.48 18.57
N HIS A 21 -5.32 14.77 17.54
CA HIS A 21 -4.02 15.44 17.72
C HIS A 21 -4.12 16.97 17.70
N ARG A 22 -3.34 17.60 18.57
CA ARG A 22 -3.18 19.05 18.71
C ARG A 22 -1.70 19.37 18.94
N GLY A 23 -1.04 19.98 17.96
CA GLY A 23 0.36 20.37 18.09
C GLY A 23 1.35 19.21 18.26
N VAL A 24 0.99 18.02 17.81
CA VAL A 24 1.84 16.82 17.91
C VAL A 24 2.84 16.81 16.78
N VAL A 25 4.11 16.57 17.13
CA VAL A 25 5.24 16.39 16.22
C VAL A 25 5.82 15.00 16.44
N LEU A 26 5.87 14.20 15.39
CA LEU A 26 6.38 12.83 15.43
C LEU A 26 7.67 12.74 14.60
N PRO A 27 8.84 12.59 15.24
CA PRO A 27 10.08 12.30 14.53
C PRO A 27 10.01 10.89 13.96
N LEU A 28 10.36 10.72 12.68
CA LEU A 28 10.29 9.45 11.97
C LEU A 28 11.69 8.98 11.60
N GLY A 29 12.15 7.93 12.28
CA GLY A 29 13.37 7.21 11.94
C GLY A 29 13.18 6.22 10.78
N PRO A 30 14.20 5.45 10.42
CA PRO A 30 14.09 4.37 9.45
C PRO A 30 13.06 3.31 9.84
N LEU A 31 12.94 3.02 11.13
CA LEU A 31 11.93 2.13 11.70
C LEU A 31 11.27 2.83 12.90
N THR A 32 10.03 3.24 12.74
CA THR A 32 9.26 3.92 13.79
C THR A 32 7.99 3.13 14.10
N LEU A 33 7.80 2.81 15.38
CA LEU A 33 6.61 2.16 15.90
C LEU A 33 5.85 3.11 16.82
N LEU A 34 4.57 3.33 16.53
CA LEU A 34 3.67 4.10 17.37
C LEU A 34 2.97 3.15 18.34
N SER A 35 3.09 3.38 19.63
CA SER A 35 2.41 2.63 20.67
C SER A 35 1.52 3.53 21.52
N GLY A 36 0.65 2.94 22.34
CA GLY A 36 -0.26 3.68 23.23
C GLY A 36 -1.63 3.00 23.32
N GLY A 37 -2.47 3.49 24.21
CA GLY A 37 -3.82 2.98 24.42
C GLY A 37 -4.74 3.05 23.21
N SER A 38 -5.88 2.39 23.28
CA SER A 38 -6.93 2.55 22.27
C SER A 38 -7.43 4.01 22.28
N GLY A 39 -7.59 4.61 21.12
CA GLY A 39 -7.99 6.02 21.01
C GLY A 39 -6.84 7.04 21.12
N SER A 40 -5.59 6.63 21.38
CA SER A 40 -4.45 7.55 21.48
C SER A 40 -4.05 8.25 20.16
N GLY A 41 -4.69 7.89 19.05
CA GLY A 41 -4.46 8.54 17.75
C GLY A 41 -3.44 7.87 16.85
N LYS A 42 -2.92 6.68 17.18
CA LYS A 42 -1.93 5.94 16.34
C LYS A 42 -2.37 5.82 14.88
N SER A 43 -3.56 5.28 14.63
CA SER A 43 -4.12 5.17 13.28
C SER A 43 -4.38 6.53 12.64
N SER A 44 -4.71 7.55 13.44
CA SER A 44 -4.87 8.92 12.95
C SER A 44 -3.56 9.50 12.41
N ALA A 45 -2.44 9.20 13.04
CA ALA A 45 -1.13 9.63 12.55
C ALA A 45 -0.80 8.99 11.20
N LEU A 46 -1.04 7.67 11.04
CA LEU A 46 -0.89 6.98 9.74
C LEU A 46 -1.81 7.59 8.68
N GLN A 47 -3.07 7.86 9.02
CA GLN A 47 -4.03 8.47 8.10
C GLN A 47 -3.60 9.87 7.64
N ALA A 48 -3.02 10.68 8.51
CA ALA A 48 -2.51 11.99 8.12
C ALA A 48 -1.36 11.86 7.11
N TYR A 49 -0.44 10.91 7.35
CA TYR A 49 0.64 10.64 6.41
C TYR A 49 0.08 10.11 5.07
N GLU A 50 -0.87 9.20 5.10
CA GLU A 50 -1.51 8.66 3.89
C GLU A 50 -2.22 9.75 3.07
N ILE A 51 -2.90 10.70 3.71
CA ILE A 51 -3.50 11.85 3.01
C ILE A 51 -2.42 12.66 2.30
N LEU A 52 -1.31 12.98 2.99
CA LEU A 52 -0.18 13.68 2.35
C LEU A 52 0.41 12.89 1.19
N ALA A 53 0.59 11.59 1.35
CA ALA A 53 1.10 10.69 0.31
C ALA A 53 0.20 10.66 -0.94
N ARG A 54 -1.11 10.55 -0.76
CA ARG A 54 -2.10 10.57 -1.84
C ARG A 54 -2.14 11.93 -2.56
N LEU A 55 -2.03 13.04 -1.82
CA LEU A 55 -1.92 14.38 -2.40
C LEU A 55 -0.61 14.54 -3.18
N GLY A 56 0.51 14.04 -2.64
CA GLY A 56 1.80 14.01 -3.32
C GLY A 56 1.78 13.19 -4.61
N SER A 57 0.96 12.14 -4.67
CA SER A 57 0.70 11.34 -5.88
C SER A 57 -0.26 12.02 -6.87
N GLY A 58 -0.70 13.26 -6.59
CA GLY A 58 -1.57 14.04 -7.48
C GLY A 58 -3.06 13.70 -7.37
N GLN A 59 -3.48 12.94 -6.36
CA GLN A 59 -4.91 12.73 -6.10
C GLN A 59 -5.58 14.05 -5.66
N SER A 60 -6.88 14.18 -5.95
CA SER A 60 -7.65 15.31 -5.43
C SER A 60 -7.87 15.16 -3.92
N LEU A 61 -7.95 16.30 -3.24
CA LEU A 61 -8.19 16.38 -1.80
C LEU A 61 -9.46 15.60 -1.39
N ALA A 62 -10.54 15.77 -2.16
CA ALA A 62 -11.80 15.10 -1.88
C ALA A 62 -11.68 13.56 -1.92
N ARG A 63 -10.90 13.03 -2.87
CA ARG A 63 -10.65 11.60 -2.98
C ARG A 63 -9.73 11.12 -1.85
N ALA A 64 -8.62 11.80 -1.60
CA ALA A 64 -7.67 11.44 -0.57
C ALA A 64 -8.33 11.38 0.82
N VAL A 65 -9.11 12.41 1.18
CA VAL A 65 -9.79 12.48 2.48
C VAL A 65 -10.90 11.44 2.61
N ARG A 66 -11.71 11.24 1.56
CA ARG A 66 -12.79 10.25 1.58
C ARG A 66 -12.27 8.82 1.71
N ASP A 67 -11.27 8.46 0.90
CA ASP A 67 -10.75 7.09 0.84
C ASP A 67 -9.98 6.71 2.12
N VAL A 68 -9.35 7.70 2.80
CA VAL A 68 -8.53 7.46 4.00
C VAL A 68 -9.35 7.61 5.29
N ALA A 69 -10.15 8.67 5.40
CA ALA A 69 -10.80 9.04 6.65
C ALA A 69 -12.33 8.91 6.62
N GLY A 70 -12.91 8.54 5.48
CA GLY A 70 -14.37 8.45 5.29
C GLY A 70 -15.04 9.78 5.02
N GLY A 71 -14.33 10.91 5.12
CA GLY A 71 -14.84 12.23 4.81
C GLY A 71 -14.13 13.38 5.54
N PRO A 72 -14.39 14.64 5.12
CA PRO A 72 -13.67 15.80 5.64
C PRO A 72 -13.92 16.06 7.13
N SER A 73 -15.16 15.93 7.59
CA SER A 73 -15.50 16.16 9.00
C SER A 73 -14.79 15.19 9.96
N ALA A 74 -14.47 13.96 9.48
CA ALA A 74 -13.73 12.98 10.26
C ALA A 74 -12.26 13.36 10.47
N CYS A 75 -11.70 14.31 9.70
CA CYS A 75 -10.36 14.84 9.85
C CYS A 75 -10.28 16.03 10.81
N VAL A 76 -11.40 16.70 11.02
CA VAL A 76 -11.50 17.87 11.90
C VAL A 76 -11.27 17.44 13.34
N PRO A 77 -10.50 18.20 14.11
CA PRO A 77 -10.31 17.91 15.52
C PRO A 77 -11.63 17.90 16.32
N ALA A 78 -11.82 16.90 17.17
CA ALA A 78 -12.95 16.82 18.07
C ALA A 78 -13.07 18.13 18.90
N GLY A 79 -14.25 18.71 18.98
CA GLY A 79 -14.51 19.96 19.69
C GLY A 79 -13.99 21.24 18.98
N ALA A 80 -13.50 21.16 17.75
CA ALA A 80 -13.19 22.35 16.96
C ALA A 80 -14.48 23.13 16.69
N ARG A 81 -14.48 24.42 17.07
CA ARG A 81 -15.60 25.32 16.80
C ARG A 81 -15.40 25.99 15.44
N PRO A 82 -16.49 26.21 14.67
CA PRO A 82 -16.42 27.04 13.48
C PRO A 82 -15.97 28.46 13.86
N ASP A 83 -15.25 29.13 12.96
CA ASP A 83 -14.99 30.57 13.07
C ASP A 83 -16.23 31.41 12.74
N ASP A 84 -16.11 32.75 12.75
CA ASP A 84 -17.20 33.69 12.49
C ASP A 84 -17.78 33.54 11.07
N GLN A 85 -17.07 32.86 10.17
CA GLN A 85 -17.53 32.55 8.81
C GLN A 85 -18.05 31.10 8.67
N GLY A 86 -18.24 30.40 9.77
CA GLY A 86 -18.69 29.00 9.78
C GLY A 86 -17.63 28.00 9.33
N ARG A 87 -16.35 28.42 9.21
CA ARG A 87 -15.29 27.58 8.70
C ARG A 87 -14.62 26.78 9.81
N ARG A 88 -14.38 25.52 9.56
CA ARG A 88 -13.52 24.66 10.38
C ARG A 88 -12.75 23.68 9.51
N GLY A 89 -11.63 23.21 10.01
CA GLY A 89 -10.73 22.39 9.21
C GLY A 89 -9.66 21.70 10.03
N PHE A 90 -8.62 21.27 9.34
CA PHE A 90 -7.49 20.57 9.93
C PHE A 90 -6.16 21.04 9.35
N ARG A 91 -5.06 20.73 10.06
CA ARG A 91 -3.69 21.08 9.64
C ARG A 91 -2.77 19.87 9.84
N ILE A 92 -2.07 19.52 8.78
CA ILE A 92 -1.07 18.45 8.75
C ILE A 92 0.16 18.95 7.99
N GLY A 93 1.31 18.35 8.28
CA GLY A 93 2.55 18.70 7.58
C GLY A 93 3.61 17.63 7.78
N CYS A 94 4.70 17.75 7.05
CA CYS A 94 5.85 16.88 7.19
C CYS A 94 7.16 17.62 6.92
N THR A 95 8.26 17.06 7.42
CA THR A 95 9.62 17.43 7.01
C THR A 95 10.22 16.28 6.24
N VAL A 96 10.85 16.58 5.13
CA VAL A 96 11.52 15.63 4.25
C VAL A 96 12.99 15.95 4.19
N SER A 97 13.84 14.98 4.51
CA SER A 97 15.29 15.07 4.29
C SER A 97 15.66 14.47 2.95
N GLY A 98 16.69 15.01 2.30
CA GLY A 98 17.17 14.56 0.99
C GLY A 98 18.21 15.51 0.41
N PRO A 99 18.49 15.45 -0.90
CA PRO A 99 19.55 16.22 -1.57
C PRO A 99 19.42 17.73 -1.43
N ALA A 100 18.19 18.26 -1.34
CA ALA A 100 17.96 19.70 -1.14
C ALA A 100 18.06 20.13 0.33
N GLY A 101 18.55 19.25 1.21
CA GLY A 101 18.52 19.46 2.66
C GLY A 101 17.12 19.23 3.25
N PRO A 102 16.88 19.63 4.51
CA PRO A 102 15.57 19.50 5.13
C PRO A 102 14.56 20.48 4.48
N VAL A 103 13.46 19.93 3.99
CA VAL A 103 12.33 20.67 3.39
C VAL A 103 11.07 20.37 4.18
N SER A 104 10.37 21.40 4.61
CA SER A 104 9.11 21.29 5.35
C SER A 104 7.91 21.68 4.48
N LEU A 105 6.87 20.85 4.51
CA LEU A 105 5.58 21.10 3.91
C LEU A 105 4.52 21.20 5.01
N ASP A 106 3.77 22.29 5.05
CA ASP A 106 2.61 22.47 5.94
C ASP A 106 1.36 22.77 5.13
N LEU A 107 0.26 22.09 5.47
CA LEU A 107 -1.00 22.15 4.78
C LEU A 107 -2.11 22.52 5.74
N ALA A 108 -2.88 23.56 5.39
CA ALA A 108 -4.11 23.96 6.05
C ALA A 108 -5.29 23.66 5.13
N VAL A 109 -6.23 22.85 5.63
CA VAL A 109 -7.42 22.39 4.89
C VAL A 109 -8.67 22.87 5.60
N GLN A 110 -9.54 23.56 4.88
CA GLN A 110 -10.91 23.80 5.28
C GLN A 110 -11.74 22.57 4.96
N ALA A 111 -12.44 22.03 5.95
CA ALA A 111 -13.33 20.88 5.78
C ALA A 111 -14.78 21.30 5.58
N GLU A 112 -15.16 22.46 6.16
CA GLU A 112 -16.49 23.04 6.13
C GLU A 112 -16.42 24.56 5.96
N PRO A 113 -17.37 25.19 5.25
CA PRO A 113 -18.53 24.60 4.56
C PRO A 113 -18.15 23.81 3.30
N GLU A 114 -17.01 24.06 2.70
CA GLU A 114 -16.50 23.41 1.49
C GLU A 114 -15.11 22.86 1.75
N LEU A 115 -14.84 21.66 1.18
CA LEU A 115 -13.54 21.03 1.31
C LEU A 115 -12.55 21.64 0.31
N ARG A 116 -11.53 22.35 0.82
CA ARG A 116 -10.47 22.98 0.03
C ARG A 116 -9.17 23.16 0.79
N ILE A 117 -8.07 23.25 0.08
CA ILE A 117 -6.77 23.68 0.62
C ILE A 117 -6.84 25.20 0.72
N VAL A 118 -6.73 25.74 1.94
CA VAL A 118 -6.77 27.19 2.17
C VAL A 118 -5.37 27.80 2.39
N GLY A 119 -4.38 26.96 2.66
CA GLY A 119 -3.00 27.37 2.81
C GLY A 119 -2.04 26.21 2.66
N GLU A 120 -0.98 26.43 1.92
CA GLU A 120 0.16 25.54 1.77
C GLU A 120 1.43 26.34 1.94
N ARG A 121 2.39 25.78 2.68
CA ARG A 121 3.71 26.40 2.86
C ARG A 121 4.78 25.35 2.64
N LEU A 122 5.71 25.64 1.73
CA LEU A 122 6.93 24.87 1.50
C LEU A 122 8.12 25.73 1.95
N THR A 123 8.95 25.20 2.85
CA THR A 123 10.16 25.87 3.33
C THR A 123 11.38 24.98 3.15
N GLY A 124 12.50 25.54 2.76
CA GLY A 124 13.75 24.84 2.59
C GLY A 124 14.92 25.80 2.55
N GLY A 125 16.09 25.38 3.07
CA GLY A 125 17.27 26.27 3.15
C GLY A 125 17.05 27.52 4.00
N GLY A 126 16.12 27.50 4.94
CA GLY A 126 15.78 28.66 5.78
C GLY A 126 14.82 29.66 5.13
N GLU A 127 14.36 29.41 3.89
CA GLU A 127 13.50 30.32 3.13
C GLU A 127 12.11 29.73 2.87
N THR A 128 11.12 30.60 2.67
CA THR A 128 9.80 30.20 2.19
C THR A 128 9.84 30.10 0.66
N LEU A 129 9.75 28.86 0.18
CA LEU A 129 9.85 28.54 -1.25
C LEU A 129 8.50 28.63 -1.96
N LEU A 130 7.42 28.25 -1.29
CA LEU A 130 6.04 28.39 -1.74
C LEU A 130 5.17 28.81 -0.56
N THR A 131 4.25 29.70 -0.80
CA THR A 131 3.11 29.95 0.10
C THR A 131 1.85 30.12 -0.73
N THR A 132 0.74 29.59 -0.24
CA THR A 132 -0.57 29.82 -0.83
C THR A 132 -1.52 30.42 0.19
N ALA A 133 -2.49 31.19 -0.28
CA ALA A 133 -3.54 31.77 0.53
C ALA A 133 -4.86 31.82 -0.26
N LEU A 134 -5.94 31.54 0.42
CA LEU A 134 -7.30 31.74 -0.11
C LEU A 134 -7.58 33.25 -0.08
N THR A 135 -7.58 33.88 -1.25
CA THR A 135 -7.85 35.34 -1.39
C THR A 135 -9.26 35.64 -1.84
N ASP A 136 -9.88 34.70 -2.57
CA ASP A 136 -11.24 34.81 -3.08
C ASP A 136 -12.00 33.50 -2.81
N PRO A 137 -12.93 33.51 -1.84
CA PRO A 137 -13.68 32.31 -1.47
C PRO A 137 -14.59 31.76 -2.59
N ASP A 138 -14.99 32.60 -3.53
CA ASP A 138 -15.91 32.22 -4.62
C ASP A 138 -15.19 31.51 -5.78
N ARG A 139 -13.86 31.46 -5.75
CA ARG A 139 -13.07 30.78 -6.77
C ARG A 139 -12.49 29.46 -6.26
N PRO A 140 -12.48 28.38 -7.07
CA PRO A 140 -11.84 27.13 -6.74
C PRO A 140 -10.32 27.20 -6.95
N ALA A 141 -9.67 28.23 -6.39
CA ALA A 141 -8.24 28.48 -6.52
C ALA A 141 -7.69 29.25 -5.33
N VAL A 142 -6.44 28.97 -5.01
CA VAL A 142 -5.64 29.73 -4.04
C VAL A 142 -4.60 30.59 -4.77
N GLN A 143 -4.29 31.76 -4.24
CA GLN A 143 -3.19 32.57 -4.73
C GLN A 143 -1.88 31.97 -4.22
N ALA A 144 -1.08 31.45 -5.13
CA ALA A 144 0.27 30.94 -4.83
C ALA A 144 1.33 32.03 -5.07
N ALA A 145 2.35 32.01 -4.24
CA ALA A 145 3.55 32.85 -4.35
C ALA A 145 4.78 31.98 -4.13
N TRP A 146 5.71 31.94 -5.10
CA TRP A 146 6.93 31.15 -4.98
C TRP A 146 8.18 31.99 -5.22
N HIS A 147 9.28 31.55 -4.59
CA HIS A 147 10.56 32.24 -4.62
C HIS A 147 11.21 32.13 -6.02
N THR A 148 11.77 33.24 -6.51
CA THR A 148 12.44 33.30 -7.82
C THR A 148 13.90 33.75 -7.74
N ALA A 149 14.34 34.41 -6.65
CA ALA A 149 15.70 34.92 -6.46
C ALA A 149 16.25 35.69 -7.68
N GLY A 150 15.46 36.63 -8.20
CA GLY A 150 15.83 37.45 -9.34
C GLY A 150 15.43 38.91 -9.12
N ALA A 151 15.40 39.72 -10.20
CA ALA A 151 14.89 41.09 -10.16
C ALA A 151 13.44 41.16 -9.62
N THR A 152 12.66 40.10 -9.82
CA THR A 152 11.37 39.89 -9.16
C THR A 152 11.54 38.73 -8.18
N PRO A 153 11.66 38.98 -6.86
CA PRO A 153 11.99 37.93 -5.89
C PRO A 153 10.89 36.88 -5.72
N VAL A 154 9.65 37.21 -6.08
CA VAL A 154 8.48 36.30 -5.95
C VAL A 154 7.60 36.38 -7.18
N THR A 155 7.28 35.23 -7.73
CA THR A 155 6.24 35.08 -8.76
C THR A 155 4.92 34.64 -8.14
N ARG A 156 3.80 35.19 -8.63
CA ARG A 156 2.45 34.86 -8.15
C ARG A 156 1.58 34.31 -9.27
N ALA A 157 0.81 33.25 -8.98
CA ALA A 157 -0.17 32.72 -9.90
C ALA A 157 -1.26 31.94 -9.13
N PRO A 158 -2.46 31.78 -9.70
CA PRO A 158 -3.49 30.93 -9.09
C PRO A 158 -3.11 29.46 -9.27
N LEU A 159 -3.35 28.65 -8.21
CA LEU A 159 -3.31 27.19 -8.24
C LEU A 159 -4.68 26.64 -7.81
N PRO A 160 -5.08 25.45 -8.28
CA PRO A 160 -6.31 24.81 -7.82
C PRO A 160 -6.23 24.51 -6.32
N ASP A 161 -7.35 24.64 -5.63
CA ASP A 161 -7.47 24.46 -4.18
C ASP A 161 -7.86 23.03 -3.78
N ASP A 162 -8.02 22.14 -4.76
CA ASP A 162 -8.34 20.72 -4.60
C ASP A 162 -7.12 19.79 -4.71
N ARG A 163 -5.93 20.35 -4.96
CA ARG A 163 -4.68 19.60 -5.16
C ARG A 163 -3.51 20.25 -4.45
N LEU A 164 -2.51 19.43 -4.12
CA LEU A 164 -1.27 19.90 -3.55
C LEU A 164 -0.53 20.81 -4.55
N GLY A 165 -0.36 22.08 -4.21
CA GLY A 165 0.32 23.05 -5.07
C GLY A 165 1.77 22.69 -5.32
N THR A 166 2.49 22.18 -4.31
CA THR A 166 3.86 21.67 -4.43
C THR A 166 3.99 20.64 -5.56
N SER A 167 3.01 19.74 -5.75
CA SER A 167 3.06 18.74 -6.83
C SER A 167 2.86 19.33 -8.22
N LEU A 168 2.35 20.56 -8.31
CA LEU A 168 2.09 21.26 -9.57
C LEU A 168 3.21 22.23 -9.97
N LEU A 169 4.16 22.52 -9.07
CA LEU A 169 5.25 23.46 -9.35
C LEU A 169 6.09 23.11 -10.59
N PRO A 170 6.43 21.83 -10.87
CA PRO A 170 7.16 21.48 -12.10
C PRO A 170 6.46 21.90 -13.39
N LEU A 171 5.14 22.03 -13.36
CA LEU A 171 4.34 22.48 -14.51
C LEU A 171 4.23 24.01 -14.62
N ARG A 172 4.64 24.75 -13.60
CA ARG A 172 4.45 26.21 -13.48
C ARG A 172 5.76 26.98 -13.38
N VAL A 173 6.83 26.35 -12.95
CA VAL A 173 8.12 26.99 -12.70
C VAL A 173 9.12 26.57 -13.76
N ALA A 174 9.71 27.55 -14.45
CA ALA A 174 10.59 27.28 -15.59
C ALA A 174 12.03 26.86 -15.22
N GLY A 175 12.43 26.96 -13.95
CA GLY A 175 13.77 26.58 -13.49
C GLY A 175 14.91 27.47 -13.99
N LYS A 176 14.63 28.67 -14.50
CA LYS A 176 15.64 29.56 -15.11
C LYS A 176 16.57 30.23 -14.10
N THR A 177 16.05 30.61 -12.93
CA THR A 177 16.83 31.28 -11.88
C THR A 177 17.27 30.28 -10.80
N ALA A 178 18.26 30.67 -9.99
CA ALA A 178 18.70 29.86 -8.85
C ALA A 178 17.57 29.58 -7.86
N GLY A 179 16.75 30.57 -7.54
CA GLY A 179 15.59 30.40 -6.67
C GLY A 179 14.53 29.48 -7.25
N GLN A 180 14.25 29.58 -8.57
CA GLN A 180 13.32 28.65 -9.23
C GLN A 180 13.83 27.21 -9.18
N ARG A 181 15.14 26.99 -9.38
CA ARG A 181 15.74 25.65 -9.26
C ARG A 181 15.65 25.11 -7.83
N LEU A 182 15.86 25.97 -6.83
CA LEU A 182 15.71 25.59 -5.42
C LEU A 182 14.25 25.18 -5.12
N VAL A 183 13.28 25.95 -5.58
CA VAL A 183 11.84 25.61 -5.44
C VAL A 183 11.52 24.27 -6.08
N LEU A 184 12.02 24.02 -7.30
CA LEU A 184 11.78 22.76 -8.01
C LEU A 184 12.44 21.59 -7.31
N ALA A 185 13.70 21.71 -6.87
CA ALA A 185 14.40 20.65 -6.15
C ALA A 185 13.71 20.29 -4.83
N ALA A 186 13.27 21.31 -4.07
CA ALA A 186 12.52 21.10 -2.83
C ALA A 186 11.15 20.44 -3.08
N ALA A 187 10.43 20.89 -4.11
CA ALA A 187 9.13 20.33 -4.46
C ALA A 187 9.27 18.85 -4.94
N GLU A 188 10.24 18.56 -5.79
CA GLU A 188 10.55 17.22 -6.24
C GLU A 188 10.89 16.29 -5.06
N GLN A 189 11.78 16.75 -4.15
CA GLN A 189 12.14 15.98 -2.96
C GLN A 189 10.93 15.60 -2.12
N VAL A 190 10.00 16.53 -1.86
CA VAL A 190 8.78 16.27 -1.10
C VAL A 190 7.86 15.30 -1.84
N VAL A 191 7.65 15.52 -3.13
CA VAL A 191 6.77 14.68 -3.95
C VAL A 191 7.31 13.25 -4.04
N VAL A 192 8.63 13.08 -4.24
CA VAL A 192 9.27 11.76 -4.28
C VAL A 192 9.10 11.03 -2.95
N ALA A 193 9.37 11.69 -1.81
CA ALA A 193 9.22 11.10 -0.50
C ALA A 193 7.78 10.68 -0.20
N LEU A 194 6.80 11.52 -0.56
CA LEU A 194 5.39 11.21 -0.35
C LEU A 194 4.88 10.09 -1.25
N ARG A 195 5.30 10.05 -2.52
CA ARG A 195 4.94 8.97 -3.46
C ARG A 195 5.56 7.63 -3.12
N SER A 196 6.64 7.62 -2.35
CA SER A 196 7.29 6.39 -1.90
C SER A 196 6.53 5.64 -0.80
N ALA A 197 5.43 6.19 -0.30
CA ALA A 197 4.63 5.60 0.76
C ALA A 197 3.72 4.48 0.23
N PHE A 198 3.74 3.33 0.90
CA PHE A 198 2.85 2.20 0.64
C PHE A 198 2.09 1.82 1.91
N VAL A 199 0.77 1.84 1.85
CA VAL A 199 -0.09 1.39 2.95
C VAL A 199 -0.29 -0.11 2.84
N CYS A 200 0.11 -0.84 3.86
CA CYS A 200 -0.10 -2.28 3.99
C CYS A 200 -1.09 -2.54 5.12
N ASP A 201 -2.32 -2.89 4.76
CA ASP A 201 -3.41 -3.27 5.69
C ASP A 201 -3.93 -4.66 5.31
N PRO A 202 -3.20 -5.74 5.63
CA PRO A 202 -3.61 -7.09 5.32
C PRO A 202 -4.93 -7.42 6.00
N ARG A 203 -5.92 -7.83 5.21
CA ARG A 203 -7.26 -8.21 5.68
C ARG A 203 -7.49 -9.69 5.45
N PRO A 204 -7.31 -10.54 6.46
CA PRO A 204 -7.42 -11.99 6.31
C PRO A 204 -8.74 -12.45 5.68
N GLU A 205 -9.85 -11.79 6.02
CA GLU A 205 -11.17 -12.06 5.45
C GLU A 205 -11.24 -11.83 3.93
N VAL A 206 -10.53 -10.82 3.43
CA VAL A 206 -10.47 -10.52 2.00
C VAL A 206 -9.42 -11.40 1.30
N MET A 207 -8.30 -11.66 1.98
CA MET A 207 -7.23 -12.53 1.48
C MET A 207 -7.69 -13.96 1.25
N ARG A 208 -8.68 -14.45 2.03
CA ARG A 208 -9.32 -15.78 1.85
C ARG A 208 -10.37 -15.82 0.74
N GLY A 209 -10.63 -14.69 0.08
CA GLY A 209 -11.67 -14.61 -0.95
C GLY A 209 -13.10 -14.64 -0.42
N THR A 210 -13.31 -14.61 0.91
CA THR A 210 -14.65 -14.63 1.53
C THR A 210 -15.34 -13.27 1.49
N GLY A 211 -14.60 -12.18 1.24
CA GLY A 211 -15.12 -10.81 1.21
C GLY A 211 -16.02 -10.51 0.00
N GLY A 212 -15.81 -11.18 -1.13
CA GLY A 212 -16.61 -10.98 -2.36
C GLY A 212 -18.00 -11.61 -2.31
N ALA A 213 -18.15 -12.74 -1.61
CA ALA A 213 -19.42 -13.46 -1.52
C ALA A 213 -20.43 -12.77 -0.59
N ARG A 214 -19.97 -12.02 0.43
CA ARG A 214 -20.87 -11.27 1.32
C ARG A 214 -21.38 -9.95 0.74
N ALA A 215 -20.63 -9.32 -0.14
CA ALA A 215 -21.05 -8.09 -0.79
C ALA A 215 -22.10 -8.31 -1.90
N ALA A 216 -22.11 -9.52 -2.52
CA ALA A 216 -23.07 -9.87 -3.56
C ALA A 216 -24.36 -10.53 -3.01
N GLY A 217 -24.39 -10.95 -1.72
CA GLY A 217 -25.53 -11.66 -1.09
C GLY A 217 -26.46 -10.77 -0.26
N GLY A 218 -26.27 -9.46 -0.25
CA GLY A 218 -27.06 -8.50 0.55
C GLY A 218 -28.35 -7.99 -0.09
N ALA A 219 -28.91 -8.66 -1.08
CA ALA A 219 -30.21 -8.30 -1.66
C ALA A 219 -31.21 -9.42 -1.42
N GLY A 220 -32.09 -9.22 -0.42
CA GLY A 220 -33.43 -9.82 -0.42
C GLY A 220 -33.62 -11.10 0.39
N LEU A 221 -34.02 -10.94 1.65
CA LEU A 221 -34.96 -11.87 2.28
C LEU A 221 -36.29 -11.11 2.45
N PRO A 222 -37.42 -11.63 1.98
CA PRO A 222 -38.72 -11.01 2.21
C PRO A 222 -39.14 -11.26 3.66
N GLY A 223 -39.38 -10.16 4.39
CA GLY A 223 -39.87 -10.18 5.74
C GLY A 223 -41.28 -10.74 5.83
N ALA A 224 -41.49 -11.61 6.78
CA ALA A 224 -42.76 -12.12 7.21
C ALA A 224 -43.61 -10.99 7.85
N ALA A 225 -44.85 -10.98 7.46
CA ALA A 225 -45.89 -10.08 7.93
C ALA A 225 -46.17 -10.19 9.44
N GLY A 226 -46.32 -9.04 10.08
CA GLY A 226 -46.91 -8.91 11.39
C GLY A 226 -47.71 -7.63 11.46
N ALA A 227 -49.01 -7.77 11.41
CA ALA A 227 -50.03 -6.71 11.52
C ALA A 227 -50.07 -6.10 12.91
N THR A 228 -50.32 -4.78 13.01
CA THR A 228 -51.44 -4.18 13.78
C THR A 228 -51.30 -2.66 13.88
N GLY A 229 -52.45 -1.97 13.60
CA GLY A 229 -52.97 -0.85 14.34
C GLY A 229 -52.80 0.56 13.77
N ALA A 230 -53.64 0.97 12.92
CA ALA A 230 -54.66 2.03 12.87
C ALA A 230 -54.37 3.40 13.49
N THR A 231 -54.89 4.41 12.72
CA THR A 231 -55.40 5.77 12.96
C THR A 231 -54.39 6.85 12.62
N GLY A 232 -54.68 7.80 11.75
CA GLY A 232 -55.82 8.51 11.33
C GLY A 232 -55.42 9.89 10.84
N ALA A 233 -56.12 10.34 9.83
CA ALA A 233 -56.55 11.69 9.50
C ALA A 233 -55.67 12.67 8.74
N MET A 234 -55.95 12.84 7.47
CA MET A 234 -56.56 14.03 6.80
C MET A 234 -55.73 15.30 6.63
N GLY A 235 -55.70 15.76 5.35
CA GLY A 235 -55.76 17.17 4.95
C GLY A 235 -54.88 17.51 3.77
N SER A 236 -55.37 17.44 2.60
CA SER A 236 -55.83 18.37 1.55
C SER A 236 -54.81 19.34 1.02
N ALA A 237 -54.51 19.16 -0.24
CA ALA A 237 -54.98 19.87 -1.43
C ALA A 237 -54.15 21.09 -1.85
N GLY A 238 -53.79 21.10 -3.11
CA GLY A 238 -53.83 22.28 -3.94
C GLY A 238 -52.55 22.74 -4.59
N GLY A 239 -52.51 22.65 -5.90
CA GLY A 239 -52.17 23.78 -6.72
C GLY A 239 -51.23 23.50 -7.88
N ALA A 240 -51.82 23.44 -9.05
CA ALA A 240 -51.21 23.34 -10.38
C ALA A 240 -50.47 24.62 -10.80
N GLY A 241 -49.56 24.48 -11.76
CA GLY A 241 -49.01 25.60 -12.50
C GLY A 241 -47.82 25.21 -13.37
N GLY A 242 -48.11 24.90 -14.64
CA GLY A 242 -47.15 24.59 -15.64
C GLY A 242 -46.44 25.80 -16.26
N SER A 243 -45.31 25.57 -16.89
CA SER A 243 -45.03 26.14 -18.23
C SER A 243 -43.81 25.51 -18.86
N ALA A 244 -43.94 25.24 -20.15
CA ALA A 244 -42.97 24.66 -21.03
C ALA A 244 -41.86 25.67 -21.41
N GLY A 245 -40.61 25.16 -21.52
CA GLY A 245 -39.48 25.84 -22.10
C GLY A 245 -38.64 24.88 -22.88
N ARG A 246 -38.73 24.91 -24.20
CA ARG A 246 -37.86 24.18 -25.17
C ARG A 246 -36.48 24.84 -25.19
N GLY A 247 -35.42 24.01 -25.28
CA GLY A 247 -34.07 24.49 -25.52
C GLY A 247 -33.08 23.35 -25.83
N SER A 248 -32.96 23.05 -27.07
CA SER A 248 -31.88 22.48 -27.91
C SER A 248 -30.71 21.76 -27.24
N GLY A 249 -30.52 20.53 -27.69
CA GLY A 249 -29.42 19.64 -27.34
C GLY A 249 -28.07 20.09 -27.93
N VAL A 250 -27.05 19.90 -27.09
CA VAL A 250 -25.66 19.76 -27.56
C VAL A 250 -25.21 18.38 -27.10
N ARG A 251 -24.97 17.52 -28.06
CA ARG A 251 -24.35 16.19 -27.85
C ARG A 251 -22.90 16.39 -27.45
N GLY A 252 -22.58 16.30 -26.19
CA GLY A 252 -21.22 16.17 -25.67
C GLY A 252 -20.78 14.72 -25.69
N GLY A 253 -19.78 14.40 -26.52
CA GLY A 253 -19.21 13.06 -26.65
C GLY A 253 -18.68 12.55 -25.31
N ARG A 254 -19.13 11.37 -24.91
CA ARG A 254 -18.60 10.60 -23.79
C ARG A 254 -17.18 10.13 -24.15
N GLY A 255 -16.17 10.76 -23.56
CA GLY A 255 -14.82 10.23 -23.48
C GLY A 255 -14.78 8.98 -22.59
N LYS A 256 -15.14 7.82 -23.16
CA LYS A 256 -14.87 6.51 -22.59
C LYS A 256 -13.53 6.01 -23.12
N GLY A 257 -12.43 6.34 -22.46
CA GLY A 257 -11.13 5.85 -22.93
C GLY A 257 -9.99 5.87 -21.92
N ALA A 258 -10.06 6.69 -20.89
CA ALA A 258 -8.93 6.88 -19.97
C ALA A 258 -8.93 5.96 -18.74
N GLY A 259 -10.02 5.25 -18.45
CA GLY A 259 -10.13 4.37 -17.27
C GLY A 259 -9.61 2.95 -17.49
N LYS A 260 -9.72 2.40 -18.70
CA LYS A 260 -9.36 0.98 -18.96
C LYS A 260 -7.87 0.71 -19.15
N ALA A 261 -7.06 1.70 -19.49
CA ALA A 261 -5.61 1.50 -19.65
C ALA A 261 -4.84 1.45 -18.32
N ARG A 262 -5.41 1.94 -17.21
CA ARG A 262 -4.80 1.88 -15.88
C ARG A 262 -5.09 0.60 -15.11
N GLU A 263 -6.20 -0.08 -15.37
CA GLU A 263 -6.56 -1.33 -14.70
C GLU A 263 -5.65 -2.51 -15.09
N GLY A 264 -5.14 -2.57 -16.32
CA GLY A 264 -4.31 -3.68 -16.80
C GLY A 264 -2.86 -3.71 -16.26
N HIS A 265 -2.34 -2.61 -15.69
CA HIS A 265 -0.96 -2.56 -15.15
C HIS A 265 -0.88 -2.93 -13.66
N ASP A 266 -2.01 -2.95 -12.95
CA ASP A 266 -2.07 -3.23 -11.51
C ASP A 266 -2.40 -4.68 -11.16
N GLU A 267 -2.81 -5.49 -12.12
CA GLU A 267 -3.27 -6.87 -11.90
C GLU A 267 -2.21 -7.81 -11.31
N GLY A 268 -0.93 -7.48 -11.47
CA GLY A 268 0.17 -8.29 -10.93
C GLY A 268 0.84 -7.71 -9.67
N ARG A 269 0.43 -6.56 -9.15
CA ARG A 269 1.08 -5.90 -8.02
C ARG A 269 0.29 -6.11 -6.73
N LEU A 270 0.99 -6.23 -5.59
CA LEU A 270 0.36 -6.42 -4.30
C LEU A 270 -0.43 -5.17 -3.91
N ARG A 271 -1.71 -5.34 -3.65
CA ARG A 271 -2.62 -4.28 -3.20
C ARG A 271 -2.48 -4.03 -1.69
N SER A 272 -2.90 -2.87 -1.23
CA SER A 272 -2.88 -2.51 0.20
C SER A 272 -3.64 -3.49 1.10
N SER A 273 -4.75 -4.06 0.64
CA SER A 273 -5.54 -5.08 1.35
C SER A 273 -4.94 -6.48 1.31
N CYS A 274 -3.92 -6.70 0.47
CA CYS A 274 -3.26 -7.97 0.21
C CYS A 274 -4.21 -9.09 -0.28
N ASP A 275 -5.35 -8.73 -0.87
CA ASP A 275 -6.36 -9.67 -1.41
C ASP A 275 -5.82 -10.54 -2.55
N ASN A 276 -4.80 -10.08 -3.26
CA ASN A 276 -4.12 -10.79 -4.34
C ASN A 276 -2.78 -11.43 -3.93
N LEU A 277 -2.56 -11.63 -2.63
CA LEU A 277 -1.32 -12.18 -2.09
C LEU A 277 -0.88 -13.50 -2.77
N PRO A 278 -1.76 -14.51 -3.00
CA PRO A 278 -1.35 -15.76 -3.65
C PRO A 278 -0.75 -15.56 -5.04
N ALA A 279 -1.35 -14.70 -5.86
CA ALA A 279 -0.85 -14.42 -7.22
C ALA A 279 0.52 -13.74 -7.19
N VAL A 280 0.71 -12.79 -6.27
CA VAL A 280 1.99 -12.08 -6.11
C VAL A 280 3.08 -13.01 -5.58
N LEU A 281 2.76 -13.88 -4.62
CA LEU A 281 3.69 -14.90 -4.11
C LEU A 281 4.14 -15.86 -5.21
N ALA A 282 3.20 -16.35 -6.02
CA ALA A 282 3.51 -17.23 -7.15
C ALA A 282 4.50 -16.57 -8.12
N ARG A 283 4.25 -15.31 -8.48
CA ARG A 283 5.12 -14.55 -9.37
C ARG A 283 6.49 -14.31 -8.74
N THR A 284 6.54 -13.81 -7.52
CA THR A 284 7.80 -13.44 -6.86
C THR A 284 8.69 -14.65 -6.55
N SER A 285 8.10 -15.84 -6.35
CA SER A 285 8.85 -17.08 -6.18
C SER A 285 9.64 -17.46 -7.44
N GLN A 286 9.08 -17.17 -8.61
CA GLN A 286 9.70 -17.41 -9.90
C GLN A 286 10.74 -16.33 -10.28
N GLU A 287 10.44 -15.06 -9.96
CA GLU A 287 11.30 -13.93 -10.31
C GLU A 287 12.60 -13.86 -9.49
N CYS A 288 12.57 -14.26 -8.22
CA CYS A 288 13.70 -14.15 -7.32
C CYS A 288 13.76 -15.24 -6.25
N ALA A 289 14.44 -16.33 -6.57
CA ALA A 289 14.64 -17.47 -5.65
C ALA A 289 15.27 -17.07 -4.31
N ARG A 290 16.23 -16.10 -4.32
CA ARG A 290 16.87 -15.61 -3.10
C ARG A 290 15.90 -14.90 -2.17
N ARG A 291 15.04 -14.04 -2.71
CA ARG A 291 13.99 -13.34 -1.94
C ARG A 291 12.98 -14.33 -1.37
N HIS A 292 12.58 -15.28 -2.20
CA HIS A 292 11.68 -16.34 -1.79
C HIS A 292 12.26 -17.18 -0.64
N ALA A 293 13.53 -17.55 -0.70
CA ALA A 293 14.20 -18.29 0.38
C ALA A 293 14.23 -17.49 1.69
N VAL A 294 14.47 -16.17 1.64
CA VAL A 294 14.42 -15.31 2.85
C VAL A 294 13.00 -15.24 3.41
N LEU A 295 11.98 -15.17 2.56
CA LEU A 295 10.58 -15.18 3.00
C LEU A 295 10.23 -16.51 3.69
N VAL A 296 10.59 -17.64 3.08
CA VAL A 296 10.38 -18.98 3.68
C VAL A 296 11.11 -19.11 5.01
N ALA A 297 12.35 -18.61 5.12
CA ALA A 297 13.09 -18.61 6.38
C ALA A 297 12.35 -17.76 7.46
N ALA A 298 11.88 -16.56 7.12
CA ALA A 298 11.14 -15.71 8.04
C ALA A 298 9.81 -16.37 8.50
N VAL A 299 9.10 -17.01 7.58
CA VAL A 299 7.86 -17.76 7.92
C VAL A 299 8.17 -18.93 8.85
N ARG A 300 9.27 -19.66 8.61
CA ARG A 300 9.72 -20.77 9.47
C ARG A 300 10.03 -20.32 10.89
N GLU A 301 10.66 -19.16 11.04
CA GLU A 301 10.96 -18.57 12.35
C GLU A 301 9.70 -18.10 13.08
N ALA A 302 8.71 -17.60 12.35
CA ALA A 302 7.52 -17.01 12.93
C ALA A 302 6.37 -18.00 13.20
N CYS A 303 6.20 -19.02 12.34
CA CYS A 303 5.08 -19.94 12.42
C CYS A 303 5.36 -21.06 13.44
N VAL A 304 4.30 -21.53 14.09
CA VAL A 304 4.35 -22.71 14.95
C VAL A 304 4.23 -23.97 14.09
N GLY A 305 5.16 -24.90 14.26
CA GLY A 305 5.23 -26.16 13.51
C GLY A 305 6.20 -26.13 12.33
N PRO A 306 6.36 -27.26 11.64
CA PRO A 306 7.30 -27.36 10.53
C PRO A 306 6.85 -26.51 9.33
N VAL A 307 7.82 -25.89 8.69
CA VAL A 307 7.65 -25.16 7.42
C VAL A 307 8.83 -25.53 6.54
N ASP A 308 8.61 -26.38 5.55
CA ASP A 308 9.63 -26.80 4.60
C ASP A 308 9.73 -25.90 3.39
N GLY A 309 8.60 -25.32 2.97
CA GLY A 309 8.56 -24.43 1.83
C GLY A 309 7.25 -23.71 1.61
N LEU A 310 7.28 -22.82 0.64
CA LEU A 310 6.11 -22.09 0.13
C LEU A 310 6.12 -22.29 -1.40
N ARG A 311 5.07 -22.90 -1.94
CA ARG A 311 5.02 -23.29 -3.36
C ARG A 311 3.76 -22.78 -4.05
N ALA A 312 3.90 -22.38 -5.31
CA ALA A 312 2.77 -22.06 -6.16
C ALA A 312 2.35 -23.34 -6.93
N VAL A 313 1.09 -23.72 -6.78
CA VAL A 313 0.50 -24.89 -7.45
C VAL A 313 -0.72 -24.48 -8.27
N PRO A 314 -1.01 -25.13 -9.38
CA PRO A 314 -2.27 -24.89 -10.10
C PRO A 314 -3.45 -25.19 -9.19
N ARG A 315 -4.44 -24.31 -9.16
CA ARG A 315 -5.69 -24.55 -8.42
C ARG A 315 -6.41 -25.71 -9.06
N GLN A 316 -6.53 -26.83 -8.37
CA GLN A 316 -7.39 -27.93 -8.83
C GLN A 316 -8.83 -27.41 -8.82
N ALA A 317 -9.52 -27.47 -9.98
CA ALA A 317 -10.94 -27.23 -10.06
C ALA A 317 -11.61 -28.25 -9.13
N GLY A 318 -12.16 -27.78 -8.03
CA GLY A 318 -12.84 -28.62 -7.06
C GLY A 318 -13.91 -29.42 -7.80
N VAL A 319 -13.84 -30.74 -7.76
CA VAL A 319 -14.93 -31.63 -8.10
C VAL A 319 -16.02 -31.31 -7.06
N THR A 320 -16.92 -30.40 -7.43
CA THR A 320 -18.17 -30.22 -6.72
C THR A 320 -18.90 -31.53 -6.81
N GLY A 321 -19.06 -32.19 -5.67
CA GLY A 321 -19.67 -33.50 -5.54
C GLY A 321 -20.99 -33.61 -6.29
N ALA A 322 -20.96 -34.33 -7.40
CA ALA A 322 -22.15 -34.91 -8.01
C ALA A 322 -22.52 -36.10 -7.15
N GLY A 323 -23.76 -36.10 -6.72
CA GLY A 323 -24.37 -37.01 -5.78
C GLY A 323 -24.04 -38.47 -5.96
N ALA A 324 -23.74 -39.13 -4.87
CA ALA A 324 -23.77 -40.56 -4.73
C ALA A 324 -25.23 -41.05 -4.83
N ALA A 325 -25.60 -41.47 -6.02
CA ALA A 325 -26.75 -42.39 -6.18
C ALA A 325 -26.20 -43.80 -5.99
N GLY A 326 -26.72 -44.49 -5.01
CA GLY A 326 -26.33 -45.84 -4.66
C GLY A 326 -26.69 -46.86 -5.73
N SER A 327 -25.83 -47.83 -5.91
CA SER A 327 -26.22 -49.19 -6.34
C SER A 327 -25.31 -50.18 -5.65
N GLY A 328 -25.92 -50.96 -4.77
CA GLY A 328 -25.27 -52.07 -4.12
C GLY A 328 -25.12 -53.26 -5.08
N ALA A 329 -24.03 -54.01 -4.88
CA ALA A 329 -23.96 -55.47 -5.18
C ALA A 329 -22.72 -56.01 -4.47
N ARG A 330 -22.94 -56.78 -3.50
CA ARG A 330 -22.58 -58.14 -3.05
C ARG A 330 -21.21 -58.71 -3.44
N GLU A 331 -20.49 -59.08 -2.34
CA GLU A 331 -19.87 -60.37 -2.01
C GLU A 331 -18.91 -61.07 -2.97
N SER A 332 -17.74 -61.33 -2.46
CA SER A 332 -17.11 -62.67 -2.20
C SER A 332 -15.62 -62.42 -1.98
N GLY A 333 -15.02 -62.61 -0.88
CA GLY A 333 -14.53 -63.71 -0.14
C GLY A 333 -13.37 -64.44 -0.82
N VAL A 334 -12.16 -64.42 -0.23
CA VAL A 334 -11.31 -65.57 0.05
C VAL A 334 -9.95 -65.15 0.63
N THR A 335 -9.69 -65.64 1.75
CA THR A 335 -8.48 -65.95 2.53
C THR A 335 -7.15 -66.15 1.79
N GLY A 336 -6.06 -65.75 2.45
CA GLY A 336 -4.70 -66.22 2.10
C GLY A 336 -3.62 -65.61 3.00
N VAL A 337 -3.20 -66.37 3.90
CA VAL A 337 -2.28 -66.39 5.03
C VAL A 337 -0.79 -66.42 4.58
N ALA A 338 0.09 -66.01 5.55
CA ALA A 338 1.53 -66.31 5.70
C ALA A 338 2.49 -65.46 4.83
N GLY A 339 3.58 -64.98 5.31
CA GLY A 339 4.39 -65.24 6.48
C GLY A 339 5.84 -64.92 6.14
N ALA A 340 6.57 -64.54 7.21
CA ALA A 340 8.00 -64.74 7.39
C ALA A 340 8.96 -63.63 6.95
N THR A 341 9.48 -62.84 7.94
CA THR A 341 10.85 -62.89 8.53
C THR A 341 12.04 -62.74 7.56
N GLY A 342 12.91 -61.78 7.91
CA GLY A 342 14.27 -61.76 7.39
C GLY A 342 15.08 -60.56 7.86
N SER A 343 15.88 -60.76 8.85
CA SER A 343 16.90 -59.94 9.50
C SER A 343 18.12 -59.63 8.59
N GLY A 344 18.89 -58.61 9.01
CA GLY A 344 20.31 -58.48 8.70
C GLY A 344 20.68 -57.05 8.30
N ALA A 345 21.21 -56.22 9.14
CA ALA A 345 22.51 -56.13 9.77
C ALA A 345 23.56 -55.42 8.85
N THR A 346 24.07 -54.29 9.39
CA THR A 346 25.44 -53.76 9.40
C THR A 346 26.14 -53.33 8.10
N GLY A 347 26.74 -52.12 8.18
CA GLY A 347 27.87 -51.77 7.38
C GLY A 347 28.21 -50.28 7.35
N ALA A 348 29.14 -49.90 8.21
CA ALA A 348 29.80 -48.61 8.31
C ALA A 348 30.70 -48.33 7.07
N GLY A 349 30.91 -47.05 6.78
CA GLY A 349 31.89 -46.65 5.80
C GLY A 349 32.07 -45.13 5.71
N VAL A 350 32.98 -44.65 6.54
CA VAL A 350 33.57 -43.31 6.51
C VAL A 350 34.54 -43.23 5.32
N THR A 351 34.49 -42.12 4.55
CA THR A 351 35.75 -41.51 4.03
C THR A 351 35.49 -40.04 3.60
N ALA A 352 36.27 -39.19 4.20
CA ALA A 352 36.53 -37.81 3.81
C ALA A 352 37.48 -37.77 2.62
N SER A 353 37.32 -36.86 1.71
CA SER A 353 38.41 -36.37 0.88
C SER A 353 38.29 -34.91 0.58
N ARG A 354 39.30 -34.23 1.00
CA ARG A 354 39.65 -32.82 0.84
C ARG A 354 40.55 -32.70 -0.38
N MET A 355 40.35 -31.75 -1.27
CA MET A 355 41.39 -31.17 -2.15
C MET A 355 40.92 -29.82 -2.68
N THR A 356 41.44 -28.76 -2.20
CA THR A 356 42.45 -27.77 -2.60
C THR A 356 42.37 -27.21 -4.03
N ALA A 357 42.23 -25.94 -4.04
CA ALA A 357 42.59 -24.78 -4.85
C ALA A 357 43.50 -24.94 -6.09
N SER A 358 43.20 -24.08 -7.10
CA SER A 358 44.06 -23.22 -7.94
C SER A 358 43.18 -22.65 -9.04
N GLY A 359 42.99 -21.43 -9.32
CA GLY A 359 43.87 -20.35 -9.72
C GLY A 359 44.20 -20.38 -11.21
N ALA A 360 43.53 -19.51 -12.03
CA ALA A 360 44.18 -18.92 -13.20
C ALA A 360 43.30 -17.81 -13.84
N THR A 361 43.89 -16.68 -13.96
CA THR A 361 43.60 -15.51 -14.77
C THR A 361 43.57 -15.80 -16.27
N GLY A 362 42.70 -15.09 -17.03
CA GLY A 362 42.80 -15.09 -18.49
C GLY A 362 41.87 -14.07 -19.13
N ALA A 363 42.49 -13.07 -19.73
CA ALA A 363 41.91 -11.91 -20.40
C ALA A 363 41.27 -12.21 -21.76
N GLY A 364 40.29 -11.39 -22.14
CA GLY A 364 40.16 -10.78 -23.46
C GLY A 364 39.57 -11.60 -24.59
N ALA A 365 38.49 -11.12 -25.16
CA ALA A 365 38.39 -10.75 -26.58
C ALA A 365 36.96 -10.41 -26.97
N ALA A 366 36.82 -9.27 -27.59
CA ALA A 366 35.62 -8.82 -28.29
C ALA A 366 35.49 -9.56 -29.64
N ALA A 367 34.25 -9.91 -30.06
CA ALA A 367 33.91 -10.16 -31.46
C ALA A 367 32.38 -10.02 -31.64
N ALA A 368 31.96 -8.94 -32.28
CA ALA A 368 31.34 -8.85 -33.59
C ALA A 368 30.01 -9.58 -33.82
N VAL A 369 29.00 -8.76 -34.08
CA VAL A 369 27.65 -9.01 -34.64
C VAL A 369 27.75 -9.45 -36.11
N PRO A 370 26.85 -10.29 -36.61
CA PRO A 370 26.29 -10.03 -37.91
C PRO A 370 24.77 -9.93 -37.90
N ALA A 371 24.28 -8.99 -38.70
CA ALA A 371 22.89 -8.75 -39.05
C ALA A 371 22.45 -9.66 -40.21
N ALA A 372 21.12 -9.75 -40.31
CA ALA A 372 20.27 -9.98 -41.46
C ALA A 372 19.72 -11.39 -41.72
N GLY A 373 18.38 -11.42 -41.81
CA GLY A 373 17.60 -12.49 -42.40
C GLY A 373 16.12 -12.22 -42.30
N ARG A 374 15.54 -11.50 -43.28
CA ARG A 374 14.10 -11.37 -43.51
C ARG A 374 13.52 -12.69 -44.03
N GLY A 375 12.32 -13.03 -43.57
CA GLY A 375 11.43 -13.85 -44.39
C GLY A 375 10.54 -14.79 -43.57
N GLY A 376 9.22 -14.64 -43.70
CA GLY A 376 8.28 -15.72 -43.39
C GLY A 376 7.06 -15.28 -42.57
N THR A 377 6.07 -14.70 -43.25
CA THR A 377 4.68 -14.62 -42.77
C THR A 377 4.11 -16.03 -42.62
N ALA A 378 3.76 -16.41 -41.41
CA ALA A 378 2.89 -17.57 -41.15
C ALA A 378 1.88 -17.18 -40.07
N GLY A 379 0.63 -17.46 -40.35
CA GLY A 379 -0.61 -17.02 -39.74
C GLY A 379 -0.65 -17.06 -38.21
N ALA A 380 -1.09 -15.98 -37.67
CA ALA A 380 -1.53 -15.87 -36.30
C ALA A 380 -2.83 -16.67 -36.15
N GLN A 381 -2.75 -17.85 -35.60
CA GLN A 381 -3.90 -18.50 -34.98
C GLN A 381 -4.15 -17.80 -33.66
N SER A 382 -5.35 -17.24 -33.57
CA SER A 382 -5.95 -16.70 -32.37
C SER A 382 -5.81 -17.72 -31.23
N GLY A 383 -4.89 -17.46 -30.30
CA GLY A 383 -4.80 -18.17 -29.03
C GLY A 383 -6.06 -17.87 -28.23
N GLY A 384 -6.92 -18.89 -28.15
CA GLY A 384 -8.03 -18.89 -27.21
C GLY A 384 -7.50 -18.57 -25.81
N GLY A 385 -8.16 -17.64 -25.12
CA GLY A 385 -7.88 -17.30 -23.74
C GLY A 385 -7.83 -18.59 -22.92
N LEU A 386 -6.64 -18.86 -22.36
CA LEU A 386 -6.52 -19.77 -21.24
C LEU A 386 -7.30 -19.10 -20.11
N GLY A 387 -8.53 -19.58 -19.87
CA GLY A 387 -9.30 -19.23 -18.71
C GLY A 387 -8.38 -19.34 -17.50
N GLU A 388 -8.43 -18.36 -16.61
CA GLU A 388 -7.67 -18.28 -15.38
C GLU A 388 -7.72 -19.61 -14.62
N ALA A 389 -6.79 -20.49 -14.91
CA ALA A 389 -6.45 -21.59 -14.03
C ALA A 389 -5.80 -20.90 -12.81
N GLY A 390 -6.64 -20.61 -11.80
CA GLY A 390 -6.22 -19.88 -10.63
C GLY A 390 -5.02 -20.56 -10.02
N VAL A 391 -3.96 -19.80 -9.75
CA VAL A 391 -2.79 -20.26 -9.02
C VAL A 391 -3.14 -20.23 -7.52
N GLN A 392 -2.86 -21.32 -6.83
CA GLN A 392 -2.94 -21.43 -5.38
C GLN A 392 -1.53 -21.50 -4.81
N VAL A 393 -1.29 -20.84 -3.70
CA VAL A 393 -0.03 -20.97 -2.96
C VAL A 393 -0.27 -21.88 -1.77
N VAL A 394 0.61 -22.85 -1.58
CA VAL A 394 0.57 -23.80 -0.46
C VAL A 394 1.80 -23.66 0.40
N LEU A 395 1.61 -23.73 1.71
CA LEU A 395 2.65 -23.84 2.70
C LEU A 395 2.91 -25.35 2.92
N ASP A 396 4.12 -25.79 2.63
CA ASP A 396 4.57 -27.15 2.89
C ASP A 396 4.96 -27.31 4.35
N ARG A 397 4.22 -28.13 5.06
CA ARG A 397 4.44 -28.43 6.47
C ARG A 397 5.08 -29.81 6.70
N GLY A 398 5.81 -30.31 5.72
CA GLY A 398 6.51 -31.60 5.76
C GLY A 398 5.54 -32.77 6.01
N VAL A 399 5.73 -33.48 7.10
CA VAL A 399 4.88 -34.65 7.47
C VAL A 399 3.40 -34.30 7.69
N LEU A 400 3.07 -33.02 7.92
CA LEU A 400 1.68 -32.55 8.05
C LEU A 400 1.03 -32.23 6.70
N GLY A 401 1.76 -32.36 5.61
CA GLY A 401 1.26 -32.11 4.27
C GLY A 401 1.26 -30.64 3.85
N GLU A 402 0.61 -30.37 2.71
CA GLU A 402 0.48 -29.04 2.14
C GLU A 402 -0.78 -28.35 2.62
N MET A 403 -0.64 -27.11 3.05
CA MET A 403 -1.76 -26.27 3.48
C MET A 403 -1.90 -25.04 2.56
N PRO A 404 -3.05 -24.83 1.94
CA PRO A 404 -3.33 -23.62 1.19
C PRO A 404 -3.15 -22.37 2.06
N VAL A 405 -2.51 -21.33 1.50
CA VAL A 405 -2.26 -20.08 2.22
C VAL A 405 -3.55 -19.45 2.75
N GLU A 406 -4.65 -19.61 2.03
CA GLU A 406 -5.97 -19.11 2.44
C GLU A 406 -6.52 -19.79 3.71
N GLN A 407 -5.98 -20.96 4.10
CA GLN A 407 -6.37 -21.69 5.31
C GLN A 407 -5.50 -21.35 6.53
N LEU A 408 -4.46 -20.54 6.36
CA LEU A 408 -3.62 -20.09 7.46
C LEU A 408 -4.42 -19.25 8.47
N GLY A 409 -3.94 -19.22 9.70
CA GLY A 409 -4.46 -18.35 10.74
C GLY A 409 -4.33 -16.87 10.36
N ASP A 410 -5.17 -16.00 10.95
CA ASP A 410 -5.13 -14.55 10.67
C ASP A 410 -3.75 -13.94 10.92
N GLY A 411 -3.09 -14.34 11.98
CA GLY A 411 -1.75 -13.88 12.32
C GLY A 411 -0.70 -14.32 11.30
N GLU A 412 -0.75 -15.58 10.85
CA GLU A 412 0.16 -16.11 9.83
C GLU A 412 -0.04 -15.42 8.47
N LEU A 413 -1.30 -15.18 8.07
CA LEU A 413 -1.62 -14.44 6.83
C LEU A 413 -1.10 -13.01 6.88
N ARG A 414 -1.33 -12.30 7.99
CA ARG A 414 -0.83 -10.93 8.16
C ARG A 414 0.69 -10.90 8.18
N PHE A 415 1.33 -11.83 8.89
CA PHE A 415 2.78 -11.96 8.91
C PHE A 415 3.32 -12.16 7.50
N LEU A 416 2.79 -13.12 6.75
CA LEU A 416 3.23 -13.44 5.39
C LEU A 416 3.11 -12.24 4.46
N ALA A 417 1.99 -11.51 4.51
CA ALA A 417 1.76 -10.32 3.70
C ALA A 417 2.76 -9.20 4.04
N LEU A 418 2.91 -8.87 5.32
CA LEU A 418 3.83 -7.83 5.78
C LEU A 418 5.30 -8.20 5.49
N ALA A 419 5.68 -9.47 5.71
CA ALA A 419 7.02 -9.96 5.39
C ALA A 419 7.30 -9.85 3.89
N LEU A 420 6.35 -10.21 3.03
CA LEU A 420 6.49 -10.04 1.58
C LEU A 420 6.70 -8.57 1.20
N VAL A 421 5.91 -7.66 1.76
CA VAL A 421 6.04 -6.21 1.50
C VAL A 421 7.42 -5.70 1.90
N LEU A 422 7.91 -6.07 3.08
CA LEU A 422 9.24 -5.67 3.56
C LEU A 422 10.38 -6.21 2.68
N LEU A 423 10.22 -7.41 2.12
CA LEU A 423 11.22 -8.07 1.27
C LEU A 423 11.15 -7.65 -0.19
N THR A 424 10.08 -6.98 -0.60
CA THR A 424 9.88 -6.59 -1.99
C THR A 424 10.18 -5.10 -2.20
N GLY A 425 10.44 -4.71 -3.42
CA GLY A 425 10.60 -3.30 -3.80
C GLY A 425 9.33 -2.74 -4.45
N PRO A 426 9.36 -1.45 -4.82
CA PRO A 426 8.21 -0.75 -5.40
C PRO A 426 7.62 -1.42 -6.64
N GLY A 427 8.41 -2.16 -7.41
CA GLY A 427 7.95 -2.84 -8.62
C GLY A 427 6.96 -3.98 -8.39
N VAL A 428 6.88 -4.52 -7.16
CA VAL A 428 5.96 -5.60 -6.79
C VAL A 428 4.70 -5.07 -6.14
N LEU A 429 4.72 -3.83 -5.65
CA LEU A 429 3.62 -3.22 -4.92
C LEU A 429 2.77 -2.34 -5.86
N ALA A 430 1.47 -2.28 -5.61
CA ALA A 430 0.55 -1.37 -6.28
C ALA A 430 0.75 0.06 -5.75
N MET A 431 1.95 0.58 -5.98
CA MET A 431 2.27 1.99 -5.76
C MET A 431 2.03 2.74 -7.07
N ASP A 432 1.60 3.99 -6.96
CA ASP A 432 1.48 4.84 -8.15
C ASP A 432 2.86 4.88 -8.84
N PRO A 433 2.99 4.36 -10.06
CA PRO A 433 4.27 4.35 -10.71
C PRO A 433 4.65 5.80 -11.02
N ALA A 434 5.47 6.39 -10.18
CA ALA A 434 6.33 7.46 -10.60
C ALA A 434 7.32 6.81 -11.60
N GLY A 435 6.83 6.48 -12.80
CA GLY A 435 7.57 5.77 -13.83
C GLY A 435 8.80 6.52 -14.33
N GLU A 436 9.07 7.68 -13.74
CA GLU A 436 10.14 8.60 -14.12
C GLU A 436 11.25 8.70 -13.07
N ILE A 437 11.05 8.12 -11.85
CA ILE A 437 12.07 8.21 -10.81
C ILE A 437 12.93 6.95 -10.85
N PRO A 438 14.24 7.05 -11.11
CA PRO A 438 15.13 5.90 -11.11
C PRO A 438 15.03 5.13 -9.78
N SER A 439 14.89 3.82 -9.84
CA SER A 439 14.71 2.95 -8.66
C SER A 439 15.83 3.09 -7.62
N ALA A 440 17.02 3.52 -8.04
CA ALA A 440 18.17 3.78 -7.17
C ALA A 440 17.91 4.94 -6.17
N HIS A 441 17.02 5.87 -6.50
CA HIS A 441 16.68 7.01 -5.66
C HIS A 441 15.39 6.82 -4.86
N GLN A 442 14.68 5.70 -5.03
CA GLN A 442 13.45 5.40 -4.30
C GLN A 442 13.78 4.68 -3.00
N GLN A 443 13.41 5.30 -1.89
CA GLN A 443 13.30 4.66 -0.60
C GLN A 443 11.82 4.48 -0.29
N MET A 444 11.37 3.25 -0.14
CA MET A 444 9.98 2.94 0.14
C MET A 444 9.67 3.13 1.62
N THR A 445 8.57 3.83 1.93
CA THR A 445 8.03 3.90 3.29
C THR A 445 6.79 3.01 3.41
N VAL A 446 6.90 1.91 4.14
CA VAL A 446 5.77 1.03 4.44
C VAL A 446 5.02 1.57 5.64
N MET A 447 3.73 1.76 5.50
CA MET A 447 2.82 2.13 6.59
C MET A 447 1.95 0.92 6.95
N ALA A 448 1.96 0.49 8.22
CA ALA A 448 1.22 -0.68 8.68
C ALA A 448 0.48 -0.41 9.99
N ASP A 449 -0.86 -0.47 9.95
CA ASP A 449 -1.68 -0.30 11.15
C ASP A 449 -1.89 -1.64 11.87
N GLY A 450 -1.60 -1.67 13.18
CA GLY A 450 -1.70 -2.86 14.01
C GLY A 450 -0.81 -3.99 13.50
N MET A 451 0.49 -3.77 13.42
CA MET A 451 1.44 -4.79 12.94
C MET A 451 1.39 -6.08 13.73
N ASP A 452 1.19 -5.97 15.05
CA ASP A 452 1.07 -7.08 15.99
C ASP A 452 -0.35 -7.65 16.10
N ARG A 453 -1.28 -7.17 15.30
CA ARG A 453 -2.68 -7.60 15.34
C ARG A 453 -2.83 -9.04 14.88
N CYS A 454 -3.52 -9.85 15.69
CA CYS A 454 -3.74 -11.30 15.47
C CYS A 454 -2.46 -12.14 15.49
N MET A 455 -1.32 -11.57 15.84
CA MET A 455 -0.04 -12.27 15.99
C MET A 455 0.25 -12.53 17.46
N ASP A 456 0.95 -13.63 17.73
CA ASP A 456 1.58 -13.82 19.01
C ASP A 456 2.86 -12.94 19.13
N ARG A 457 3.42 -12.86 20.34
CA ARG A 457 4.60 -12.03 20.62
C ARG A 457 5.81 -12.45 19.78
N ARG A 458 5.99 -13.76 19.54
CA ARG A 458 7.10 -14.29 18.74
C ARG A 458 6.99 -13.85 17.29
N GLN A 459 5.82 -14.03 16.68
CA GLN A 459 5.53 -13.60 15.31
C GLN A 459 5.73 -12.10 15.13
N ALA A 460 5.15 -11.30 16.04
CA ALA A 460 5.27 -9.84 15.97
C ALA A 460 6.73 -9.39 16.11
N ARG A 461 7.49 -10.02 17.03
CA ARG A 461 8.92 -9.72 17.21
C ARG A 461 9.75 -10.10 15.98
N GLU A 462 9.50 -11.27 15.37
CA GLU A 462 10.21 -11.67 14.14
C GLU A 462 9.90 -10.72 12.98
N LEU A 463 8.66 -10.25 12.86
CA LEU A 463 8.30 -9.25 11.86
C LEU A 463 9.07 -7.94 12.05
N VAL A 464 9.19 -7.47 13.30
CA VAL A 464 9.97 -6.25 13.61
C VAL A 464 11.46 -6.51 13.34
N SER A 465 12.00 -7.68 13.68
CA SER A 465 13.38 -8.07 13.39
C SER A 465 13.66 -8.10 11.89
N LEU A 466 12.71 -8.61 11.09
CA LEU A 466 12.78 -8.57 9.65
C LEU A 466 12.81 -7.13 9.13
N ALA A 467 11.95 -6.26 9.68
CA ALA A 467 11.90 -4.85 9.32
C ALA A 467 13.21 -4.13 9.64
N VAL A 468 13.86 -4.42 10.78
CA VAL A 468 15.21 -3.91 11.12
C VAL A 468 16.21 -4.29 10.04
N ARG A 469 16.30 -5.58 9.70
CA ARG A 469 17.21 -6.07 8.66
C ARG A 469 16.99 -5.40 7.29
N MET A 470 15.74 -5.06 6.97
CA MET A 470 15.41 -4.40 5.70
C MET A 470 15.69 -2.90 5.74
N ALA A 471 15.45 -2.24 6.88
CA ALA A 471 15.76 -0.84 7.08
C ALA A 471 17.28 -0.58 7.04
N GLU A 472 18.10 -1.46 7.63
CA GLU A 472 19.56 -1.38 7.57
C GLU A 472 20.12 -1.44 6.14
N ARG A 473 19.38 -2.06 5.21
CA ARG A 473 19.74 -2.06 3.78
C ARG A 473 19.40 -0.75 3.08
N GLY A 474 18.72 0.18 3.74
CA GLY A 474 18.42 1.53 3.26
C GLY A 474 17.36 1.61 2.15
N HIS A 475 16.67 0.52 1.80
CA HIS A 475 15.64 0.52 0.76
C HIS A 475 14.22 0.67 1.29
N VAL A 476 14.00 0.33 2.55
CA VAL A 476 12.70 0.33 3.20
C VAL A 476 12.76 1.13 4.49
N ARG A 477 11.77 1.98 4.70
CA ARG A 477 11.43 2.58 5.99
C ARG A 477 10.11 2.00 6.44
N LEU A 478 9.90 1.93 7.75
CA LEU A 478 8.65 1.44 8.30
C LEU A 478 8.08 2.43 9.32
N LEU A 479 6.83 2.79 9.13
CA LEU A 479 5.98 3.44 10.12
C LEU A 479 4.84 2.50 10.49
N GLY A 480 4.95 1.86 11.63
CA GLY A 480 3.96 0.90 12.11
C GLY A 480 3.26 1.33 13.38
N THR A 481 2.07 0.77 13.65
CA THR A 481 1.47 0.86 14.98
C THR A 481 1.48 -0.51 15.65
N VAL A 482 1.72 -0.52 16.95
CA VAL A 482 1.72 -1.74 17.78
C VAL A 482 0.89 -1.53 19.03
N ARG A 483 0.35 -2.63 19.56
CA ARG A 483 -0.32 -2.66 20.86
C ARG A 483 0.70 -2.88 21.98
N ASP A 484 1.60 -3.83 21.74
CA ASP A 484 2.64 -4.21 22.70
C ASP A 484 3.99 -3.67 22.24
N PRO A 485 4.52 -2.60 22.86
CA PRO A 485 5.82 -2.05 22.50
C PRO A 485 6.98 -3.01 22.83
N SER A 486 6.77 -4.01 23.69
CA SER A 486 7.81 -4.98 24.07
C SER A 486 8.27 -5.86 22.90
N VAL A 487 7.54 -5.91 21.78
CA VAL A 487 7.96 -6.60 20.57
C VAL A 487 9.23 -5.98 19.95
N ALA A 488 9.49 -4.70 20.26
CA ALA A 488 10.67 -3.96 19.79
C ALA A 488 11.81 -3.95 20.83
N GLU A 489 11.59 -4.46 22.04
CA GLU A 489 12.55 -4.39 23.13
C GLU A 489 13.88 -5.08 22.78
N GLY A 490 15.00 -4.35 22.96
CA GLY A 490 16.34 -4.88 22.66
C GLY A 490 16.67 -5.00 21.16
N LEU A 491 15.80 -4.55 20.24
CA LEU A 491 16.11 -4.51 18.83
C LEU A 491 16.78 -3.17 18.47
N PRO A 492 17.94 -3.20 17.80
CA PRO A 492 18.65 -1.96 17.43
C PRO A 492 17.89 -1.20 16.34
N GLY A 493 18.03 0.14 16.34
CA GLY A 493 17.49 0.99 15.27
C GLY A 493 15.97 1.14 15.25
N VAL A 494 15.25 0.59 16.23
CA VAL A 494 13.80 0.75 16.37
C VAL A 494 13.49 1.94 17.26
N GLN A 495 12.76 2.91 16.72
CA GLN A 495 12.23 4.04 17.47
C GLN A 495 10.79 3.72 17.90
N VAL A 496 10.52 3.72 19.19
CA VAL A 496 9.16 3.56 19.72
C VAL A 496 8.67 4.90 20.24
N LEU A 497 7.55 5.39 19.70
CA LEU A 497 6.90 6.61 20.12
C LEU A 497 5.60 6.28 20.84
N HIS A 498 5.49 6.71 22.10
CA HIS A 498 4.29 6.51 22.90
C HIS A 498 3.32 7.68 22.72
N LEU A 499 2.10 7.40 22.27
CA LEU A 499 1.04 8.38 22.08
C LEU A 499 0.03 8.33 23.23
N GLY A 500 -0.36 9.50 23.75
CA GLY A 500 -1.37 9.59 24.80
C GLY A 500 -0.83 9.34 26.22
N ALA A 501 0.47 9.53 26.43
CA ALA A 501 1.07 9.59 27.75
C ALA A 501 0.90 10.97 28.34
#